data_88c6c53864dfcc5e2801ffcf0cd9fcad
#
_entry.id   88c6c53864dfcc5e2801ffcf0cd9fcad
#
_cell.length_a   1.000
_cell.length_b   1.000
_cell.length_c   1.000
_cell.angle_alpha   90.00
_cell.angle_beta   90.00
_cell.angle_gamma   90.00
#
_symmetry.space_group_name_H-M   'P 1'
#
loop_
_entity.id
_entity.type
_entity.pdbx_description
1 polymer ?
#
loop_
_entity_poly.entity_id
_entity_poly.type
_entity_poly.pdbx_seq_one_letter_code
_entity_poly.pdbx_strand_id
1 'polypeptide(L)'
;MKRRFFYRLMVLGLCLIMMACSEKKREYIIGVSQCSEDIWRSWQNSEMQMESNFHEGVELRFTAANDDSQRQIQQIDSLVDSGIDLLIVAPNQRASVTPAIDRAFDKGIPVIVFERKTDSQKYTAFVSADNYEMGHQMGGYIVIRLSGKGQVLELLGLKGSSPADDRHRGFRDAINTSFIEVPITLQGDWTEEKAYKEVKNYKGSLDDIDLVFAHNDRSAIGARRAFIERGVNPLPMFCGIDGLPGENGGIQQVRDSLLEASYIYPTRGDQLLKLALDILDGKEYQRETVLTSAIVTHDNANVLLLESDEVLRQAQNLDKLQAKAKGYLEQLATQCTITLMALILLALVILVLVLFFLFHRGKVSAQRERMVSNLWNMDVSEVAEHYNDEETPQESSDEKQTENTSEKEETDDNTEIKKEPLFIVRFKDVVEARLSNSDITVDDLAEAMNLSRVQLYRKVKAISGSSPNELLRTARLNRAYQLLLTTDKNISEVAYDVGFTAPSYFTKCFKDEFGVSPSDLNQG
;
A
#
# COMPACT_ATOMS: atom_id res chain seq x y z
N MET A 1 35.81 -16.48 5.16
CA MET A 1 34.50 -17.14 5.36
C MET A 1 33.43 -16.23 5.94
N LYS A 2 33.66 -15.44 7.01
CA LYS A 2 32.65 -14.57 7.67
C LYS A 2 32.01 -13.49 6.76
N ARG A 3 32.75 -12.85 5.84
CA ARG A 3 32.22 -11.83 4.91
C ARG A 3 31.20 -12.37 3.90
N ARG A 4 31.43 -13.58 3.34
CA ARG A 4 30.51 -14.21 2.38
C ARG A 4 29.23 -14.70 3.02
N PHE A 5 29.27 -15.07 4.31
CA PHE A 5 28.09 -15.46 5.10
C PHE A 5 27.17 -14.26 5.38
N PHE A 6 27.76 -13.11 5.73
CA PHE A 6 27.00 -11.86 5.99
C PHE A 6 26.30 -11.33 4.73
N TYR A 7 26.97 -11.36 3.56
CA TYR A 7 26.34 -11.00 2.29
C TYR A 7 25.18 -11.93 1.91
N ARG A 8 25.31 -13.22 2.16
CA ARG A 8 24.24 -14.19 1.91
C ARG A 8 23.05 -13.97 2.83
N LEU A 9 23.28 -13.64 4.09
CA LEU A 9 22.20 -13.34 5.06
C LEU A 9 21.46 -12.04 4.70
N MET A 10 22.19 -11.02 4.23
CA MET A 10 21.63 -9.74 3.80
C MET A 10 20.80 -9.88 2.52
N VAL A 11 21.28 -10.66 1.55
CA VAL A 11 20.54 -10.98 0.32
C VAL A 11 19.30 -11.83 0.62
N LEU A 12 19.40 -12.80 1.53
CA LEU A 12 18.25 -13.62 1.96
C LEU A 12 17.19 -12.77 2.69
N GLY A 13 17.61 -11.84 3.55
CA GLY A 13 16.73 -10.87 4.20
C GLY A 13 16.03 -9.94 3.21
N LEU A 14 16.74 -9.46 2.20
CA LEU A 14 16.17 -8.63 1.13
C LEU A 14 15.18 -9.42 0.26
N CYS A 15 15.49 -10.68 -0.05
CA CYS A 15 14.59 -11.58 -0.78
C CYS A 15 13.32 -11.91 0.03
N LEU A 16 13.43 -12.11 1.35
CA LEU A 16 12.27 -12.33 2.24
C LEU A 16 11.39 -11.09 2.35
N ILE A 17 11.97 -9.89 2.37
CA ILE A 17 11.21 -8.61 2.35
C ILE A 17 10.52 -8.43 0.99
N MET A 18 11.15 -8.81 -0.11
CA MET A 18 10.55 -8.75 -1.45
C MET A 18 9.45 -9.80 -1.66
N MET A 19 9.52 -10.96 -1.00
CA MET A 19 8.47 -11.98 -1.02
C MET A 19 7.27 -11.66 -0.10
N ALA A 20 7.42 -10.80 0.88
CA ALA A 20 6.33 -10.28 1.72
C ALA A 20 5.48 -9.22 1.00
N CYS A 21 5.83 -8.80 -0.23
CA CYS A 21 5.00 -7.98 -1.08
C CYS A 21 3.89 -8.83 -1.71
N SER A 22 2.75 -8.90 -1.00
CA SER A 22 1.40 -8.93 -1.53
C SER A 22 1.13 -9.97 -2.62
N GLU A 23 0.47 -11.05 -2.25
CA GLU A 23 -0.51 -11.66 -3.17
C GLU A 23 -1.42 -10.52 -3.64
N LYS A 24 -1.31 -10.12 -4.90
CA LYS A 24 -2.21 -9.17 -5.53
C LYS A 24 -3.58 -9.84 -5.53
N LYS A 25 -4.48 -9.41 -4.64
CA LYS A 25 -5.84 -9.91 -4.59
C LYS A 25 -6.43 -9.72 -6.00
N ARG A 26 -7.07 -10.74 -6.54
CA ARG A 26 -7.64 -10.69 -7.90
C ARG A 26 -8.64 -9.53 -7.93
N GLU A 27 -8.48 -8.63 -8.87
CA GLU A 27 -9.39 -7.50 -9.09
C GLU A 27 -10.54 -8.01 -9.97
N TYR A 28 -11.79 -7.93 -9.48
CA TYR A 28 -12.99 -8.26 -10.25
C TYR A 28 -13.59 -6.99 -10.86
N ILE A 29 -13.87 -7.03 -12.15
CA ILE A 29 -14.54 -5.95 -12.88
C ILE A 29 -15.96 -6.41 -13.20
N ILE A 30 -16.96 -5.80 -12.56
CA ILE A 30 -18.36 -6.13 -12.71
C ILE A 30 -19.04 -5.04 -13.54
N GLY A 31 -19.56 -5.40 -14.72
CA GLY A 31 -20.35 -4.53 -15.55
C GLY A 31 -21.81 -4.50 -15.08
N VAL A 32 -22.38 -3.31 -14.93
CA VAL A 32 -23.79 -3.11 -14.55
C VAL A 32 -24.52 -2.34 -15.66
N SER A 33 -25.43 -3.00 -16.35
CA SER A 33 -26.21 -2.42 -17.44
C SER A 33 -27.65 -2.13 -16.97
N GLN A 34 -27.92 -0.86 -16.66
CA GLN A 34 -29.24 -0.37 -16.29
C GLN A 34 -30.07 0.02 -17.52
N CYS A 35 -31.37 -0.30 -17.52
CA CYS A 35 -32.27 0.05 -18.61
C CYS A 35 -32.63 1.55 -18.61
N SER A 36 -32.64 2.21 -17.45
CA SER A 36 -33.00 3.60 -17.24
C SER A 36 -32.08 4.26 -16.21
N GLU A 37 -32.22 5.57 -16.07
CA GLU A 37 -31.56 6.39 -15.04
C GLU A 37 -32.63 7.11 -14.23
N ASP A 38 -33.29 6.39 -13.33
CA ASP A 38 -34.32 6.88 -12.46
C ASP A 38 -33.94 6.75 -10.97
N ILE A 39 -34.81 7.26 -10.09
CA ILE A 39 -34.55 7.25 -8.64
C ILE A 39 -34.40 5.82 -8.10
N TRP A 40 -35.19 4.85 -8.62
CA TRP A 40 -35.11 3.46 -8.19
C TRP A 40 -33.73 2.84 -8.54
N ARG A 41 -33.26 3.10 -9.78
CA ARG A 41 -31.93 2.67 -10.24
C ARG A 41 -30.79 3.33 -9.47
N SER A 42 -30.96 4.60 -9.14
CA SER A 42 -29.99 5.36 -8.35
C SER A 42 -29.83 4.77 -6.95
N TRP A 43 -30.93 4.39 -6.30
CA TRP A 43 -30.89 3.68 -5.02
C TRP A 43 -30.15 2.35 -5.13
N GLN A 44 -30.50 1.52 -6.11
CA GLN A 44 -29.85 0.23 -6.32
C GLN A 44 -28.36 0.36 -6.60
N ASN A 45 -27.95 1.30 -7.47
CA ASN A 45 -26.55 1.56 -7.77
C ASN A 45 -25.79 2.01 -6.51
N SER A 46 -26.42 2.85 -5.68
CA SER A 46 -25.84 3.29 -4.41
C SER A 46 -25.64 2.14 -3.43
N GLU A 47 -26.61 1.21 -3.32
CA GLU A 47 -26.47 0.01 -2.49
C GLU A 47 -25.34 -0.90 -2.98
N MET A 48 -25.20 -1.11 -4.30
CA MET A 48 -24.07 -1.86 -4.88
C MET A 48 -22.73 -1.17 -4.58
N GLN A 49 -22.68 0.16 -4.73
CA GLN A 49 -21.46 0.93 -4.46
C GLN A 49 -21.09 0.90 -2.98
N MET A 50 -22.04 1.01 -2.06
CA MET A 50 -21.81 0.87 -0.62
C MET A 50 -21.27 -0.52 -0.28
N GLU A 51 -21.90 -1.56 -0.81
CA GLU A 51 -21.45 -2.93 -0.58
C GLU A 51 -20.04 -3.18 -1.15
N SER A 52 -19.71 -2.60 -2.32
CA SER A 52 -18.38 -2.75 -2.92
C SER A 52 -17.26 -2.22 -2.04
N ASN A 53 -17.55 -1.23 -1.20
CA ASN A 53 -16.58 -0.66 -0.26
C ASN A 53 -16.11 -1.67 0.81
N PHE A 54 -16.86 -2.73 1.05
CA PHE A 54 -16.48 -3.81 1.99
C PHE A 54 -15.64 -4.91 1.33
N HIS A 55 -15.43 -4.84 0.01
CA HIS A 55 -14.72 -5.84 -0.77
C HIS A 55 -13.53 -5.21 -1.50
N GLU A 56 -12.32 -5.59 -1.11
CA GLU A 56 -11.11 -5.14 -1.80
C GLU A 56 -10.99 -5.76 -3.20
N GLY A 57 -10.60 -4.98 -4.19
CA GLY A 57 -10.38 -5.47 -5.55
C GLY A 57 -11.68 -5.67 -6.34
N VAL A 58 -12.71 -4.86 -6.10
CA VAL A 58 -13.95 -4.85 -6.87
C VAL A 58 -14.11 -3.50 -7.55
N GLU A 59 -14.24 -3.52 -8.88
CA GLU A 59 -14.55 -2.36 -9.73
C GLU A 59 -15.96 -2.52 -10.31
N LEU A 60 -16.85 -1.53 -10.11
CA LEU A 60 -18.19 -1.49 -10.71
C LEU A 60 -18.20 -0.52 -11.89
N ARG A 61 -18.63 -1.00 -13.06
CA ARG A 61 -18.79 -0.18 -14.28
C ARG A 61 -20.27 -0.06 -14.62
N PHE A 62 -20.87 1.08 -14.27
CA PHE A 62 -22.28 1.36 -14.54
C PHE A 62 -22.50 1.94 -15.93
N THR A 63 -23.56 1.49 -16.58
CA THR A 63 -24.10 2.10 -17.80
C THR A 63 -25.62 2.25 -17.64
N ALA A 64 -26.20 3.29 -18.27
CA ALA A 64 -27.65 3.53 -18.28
C ALA A 64 -28.13 3.80 -19.72
N ALA A 65 -29.15 3.06 -20.12
CA ALA A 65 -29.65 3.11 -21.49
C ALA A 65 -30.70 4.19 -21.71
N ASN A 66 -31.26 4.78 -20.64
CA ASN A 66 -32.31 5.80 -20.70
C ASN A 66 -33.50 5.34 -21.55
N ASP A 67 -33.98 4.13 -21.30
CA ASP A 67 -35.10 3.47 -21.96
C ASP A 67 -34.92 3.20 -23.46
N ASP A 68 -33.69 3.30 -23.99
CA ASP A 68 -33.33 2.96 -25.35
C ASP A 68 -32.69 1.57 -25.43
N SER A 69 -33.43 0.59 -25.98
CA SER A 69 -32.95 -0.78 -26.14
C SER A 69 -31.73 -0.91 -27.05
N GLN A 70 -31.59 -0.08 -28.10
CA GLN A 70 -30.44 -0.12 -29.01
C GLN A 70 -29.19 0.40 -28.30
N ARG A 71 -29.32 1.47 -27.51
CA ARG A 71 -28.27 1.99 -26.67
C ARG A 71 -27.84 0.95 -25.63
N GLN A 72 -28.79 0.23 -25.01
CA GLN A 72 -28.46 -0.82 -24.06
C GLN A 72 -27.65 -1.96 -24.68
N ILE A 73 -28.04 -2.40 -25.88
CA ILE A 73 -27.31 -3.43 -26.64
C ILE A 73 -25.85 -3.01 -26.85
N GLN A 74 -25.62 -1.78 -27.35
CA GLN A 74 -24.27 -1.24 -27.56
C GLN A 74 -23.47 -1.14 -26.26
N GLN A 75 -24.09 -0.75 -25.17
CA GLN A 75 -23.47 -0.67 -23.84
C GLN A 75 -23.08 -2.04 -23.30
N ILE A 76 -23.94 -3.05 -23.46
CA ILE A 76 -23.64 -4.44 -23.08
C ILE A 76 -22.44 -4.95 -23.87
N ASP A 77 -22.45 -4.79 -25.20
CA ASP A 77 -21.34 -5.22 -26.05
C ASP A 77 -20.03 -4.49 -25.66
N SER A 78 -20.09 -3.18 -25.38
CA SER A 78 -18.93 -2.40 -24.91
C SER A 78 -18.40 -2.85 -23.55
N LEU A 79 -19.26 -3.15 -22.60
CA LEU A 79 -18.86 -3.70 -21.29
C LEU A 79 -18.14 -5.04 -21.47
N VAL A 80 -18.71 -5.94 -22.27
CA VAL A 80 -18.13 -7.24 -22.59
C VAL A 80 -16.74 -7.10 -23.23
N ASP A 81 -16.63 -6.21 -24.23
CA ASP A 81 -15.35 -5.98 -24.95
C ASP A 81 -14.30 -5.27 -24.06
N SER A 82 -14.72 -4.58 -23.00
CA SER A 82 -13.83 -3.98 -21.99
C SER A 82 -13.24 -4.98 -21.00
N GLY A 83 -13.60 -6.28 -21.09
CA GLY A 83 -13.05 -7.35 -20.27
C GLY A 83 -13.63 -7.42 -18.88
N ILE A 84 -14.95 -7.27 -18.72
CA ILE A 84 -15.63 -7.50 -17.43
C ILE A 84 -15.59 -8.99 -17.06
N ASP A 85 -15.54 -9.28 -15.76
CA ASP A 85 -15.57 -10.65 -15.22
C ASP A 85 -17.01 -11.16 -15.06
N LEU A 86 -17.99 -10.27 -14.87
CA LEU A 86 -19.41 -10.61 -14.71
C LEU A 86 -20.28 -9.44 -15.19
N LEU A 87 -21.43 -9.74 -15.78
CA LEU A 87 -22.44 -8.78 -16.20
C LEU A 87 -23.69 -8.87 -15.29
N ILE A 88 -24.10 -7.73 -14.71
CA ILE A 88 -25.40 -7.54 -14.08
C ILE A 88 -26.27 -6.72 -15.03
N VAL A 89 -27.45 -7.19 -15.42
CA VAL A 89 -28.26 -6.52 -16.42
C VAL A 89 -29.75 -6.51 -16.09
N ALA A 90 -30.37 -5.31 -16.19
CA ALA A 90 -31.83 -5.13 -16.24
C ALA A 90 -32.26 -4.86 -17.69
N PRO A 91 -32.82 -5.82 -18.42
CA PRO A 91 -33.20 -5.59 -19.82
C PRO A 91 -34.28 -4.50 -19.94
N ASN A 92 -34.11 -3.52 -20.84
CA ASN A 92 -35.14 -2.51 -21.08
C ASN A 92 -36.41 -3.16 -21.64
N GLN A 93 -36.30 -3.83 -22.76
CA GLN A 93 -37.36 -4.64 -23.37
C GLN A 93 -36.85 -6.05 -23.58
N ARG A 94 -37.66 -7.03 -23.15
CA ARG A 94 -37.32 -8.44 -23.14
C ARG A 94 -36.80 -8.94 -24.50
N ALA A 95 -37.60 -8.80 -25.54
CA ALA A 95 -37.26 -9.34 -26.86
C ALA A 95 -36.05 -8.65 -27.51
N SER A 96 -35.90 -7.32 -27.31
CA SER A 96 -34.87 -6.54 -28.00
C SER A 96 -33.49 -6.77 -27.42
N VAL A 97 -33.36 -6.90 -26.09
CA VAL A 97 -32.07 -6.92 -25.40
C VAL A 97 -31.55 -8.35 -25.17
N THR A 98 -32.43 -9.35 -25.12
CA THR A 98 -32.05 -10.77 -24.95
C THR A 98 -30.88 -11.21 -25.84
N PRO A 99 -30.82 -10.90 -27.16
CA PRO A 99 -29.71 -11.36 -27.98
C PRO A 99 -28.33 -10.82 -27.56
N ALA A 100 -28.26 -9.63 -26.97
CA ALA A 100 -27.00 -9.07 -26.46
C ALA A 100 -26.57 -9.77 -25.17
N ILE A 101 -27.53 -10.09 -24.30
CA ILE A 101 -27.30 -10.85 -23.07
C ILE A 101 -26.81 -12.27 -23.39
N ASP A 102 -27.45 -12.91 -24.37
CA ASP A 102 -27.06 -14.24 -24.84
C ASP A 102 -25.63 -14.27 -25.38
N ARG A 103 -25.21 -13.24 -26.13
CA ARG A 103 -23.82 -13.10 -26.61
C ARG A 103 -22.82 -12.99 -25.48
N ALA A 104 -23.13 -12.23 -24.42
CA ALA A 104 -22.26 -12.13 -23.24
C ALA A 104 -22.10 -13.49 -22.55
N PHE A 105 -23.21 -14.19 -22.36
CA PHE A 105 -23.20 -15.52 -21.76
C PHE A 105 -22.44 -16.55 -22.62
N ASP A 106 -22.65 -16.56 -23.93
CA ASP A 106 -21.96 -17.45 -24.88
C ASP A 106 -20.45 -17.19 -24.97
N LYS A 107 -19.98 -15.96 -24.64
CA LYS A 107 -18.56 -15.64 -24.46
C LYS A 107 -17.99 -16.15 -23.13
N GLY A 108 -18.79 -16.80 -22.30
CA GLY A 108 -18.36 -17.35 -21.00
C GLY A 108 -18.38 -16.35 -19.85
N ILE A 109 -18.99 -15.17 -20.03
CA ILE A 109 -19.16 -14.19 -18.98
C ILE A 109 -20.39 -14.59 -18.15
N PRO A 110 -20.27 -14.79 -16.82
CA PRO A 110 -21.43 -15.00 -15.96
C PRO A 110 -22.37 -13.80 -16.05
N VAL A 111 -23.68 -14.07 -16.14
CA VAL A 111 -24.71 -13.04 -16.27
C VAL A 111 -25.72 -13.15 -15.13
N ILE A 112 -25.90 -12.08 -14.38
CA ILE A 112 -27.02 -11.90 -13.46
C ILE A 112 -28.06 -11.02 -14.14
N VAL A 113 -29.23 -11.60 -14.43
CA VAL A 113 -30.39 -10.84 -14.88
C VAL A 113 -31.20 -10.45 -13.66
N PHE A 114 -31.60 -9.19 -13.57
CA PHE A 114 -32.39 -8.75 -12.42
C PHE A 114 -33.61 -7.93 -12.84
N GLU A 115 -34.61 -7.92 -11.94
CA GLU A 115 -35.90 -7.23 -12.09
C GLU A 115 -36.72 -7.71 -13.31
N ARG A 116 -36.15 -7.60 -14.51
CA ARG A 116 -36.85 -7.88 -15.78
C ARG A 116 -36.32 -9.18 -16.42
N LYS A 117 -37.23 -10.02 -16.89
CA LYS A 117 -36.90 -11.31 -17.52
C LYS A 117 -36.35 -11.10 -18.94
N THR A 118 -35.58 -12.08 -19.41
CA THR A 118 -35.20 -12.25 -20.83
C THR A 118 -36.11 -13.27 -21.50
N ASP A 119 -36.05 -13.39 -22.83
CA ASP A 119 -36.70 -14.47 -23.61
C ASP A 119 -35.86 -15.75 -23.67
N SER A 120 -34.74 -15.79 -22.96
CA SER A 120 -33.76 -16.87 -22.98
C SER A 120 -33.50 -17.38 -21.55
N GLN A 121 -32.91 -18.58 -21.47
CA GLN A 121 -32.39 -19.15 -20.22
C GLN A 121 -30.87 -19.04 -20.10
N LYS A 122 -30.22 -18.23 -20.99
CA LYS A 122 -28.78 -17.98 -20.97
C LYS A 122 -28.43 -16.89 -19.96
N TYR A 123 -28.51 -17.26 -18.70
CA TYR A 123 -28.05 -16.45 -17.57
C TYR A 123 -27.58 -17.37 -16.43
N THR A 124 -26.68 -16.86 -15.63
CA THR A 124 -26.13 -17.56 -14.48
C THR A 124 -27.10 -17.51 -13.30
N ALA A 125 -27.66 -16.33 -13.02
CA ALA A 125 -28.66 -16.16 -11.99
C ALA A 125 -29.71 -15.10 -12.40
N PHE A 126 -30.91 -15.22 -11.80
CA PHE A 126 -32.00 -14.25 -11.93
C PHE A 126 -32.47 -13.81 -10.54
N VAL A 127 -32.58 -12.49 -10.35
CA VAL A 127 -33.04 -11.88 -9.08
C VAL A 127 -34.17 -10.92 -9.39
N SER A 128 -35.33 -11.12 -8.81
CA SER A 128 -36.50 -10.26 -9.02
C SER A 128 -37.47 -10.38 -7.85
N ALA A 129 -38.32 -9.38 -7.68
CA ALA A 129 -39.54 -9.58 -6.91
C ALA A 129 -40.63 -10.20 -7.80
N ASP A 130 -41.66 -10.78 -7.19
CA ASP A 130 -42.79 -11.35 -7.92
C ASP A 130 -43.77 -10.25 -8.36
N ASN A 131 -43.61 -9.82 -9.62
CA ASN A 131 -44.45 -8.77 -10.20
C ASN A 131 -45.90 -9.19 -10.40
N TYR A 132 -46.15 -10.49 -10.65
CA TYR A 132 -47.50 -11.01 -10.72
C TYR A 132 -48.18 -10.89 -9.35
N GLU A 133 -47.51 -11.34 -8.31
CA GLU A 133 -48.02 -11.26 -6.94
C GLU A 133 -48.22 -9.83 -6.49
N MET A 134 -47.33 -8.88 -6.85
CA MET A 134 -47.54 -7.44 -6.58
C MET A 134 -48.80 -6.91 -7.21
N GLY A 135 -49.03 -7.20 -8.49
CA GLY A 135 -50.25 -6.85 -9.18
C GLY A 135 -51.48 -7.48 -8.55
N HIS A 136 -51.39 -8.75 -8.18
CA HIS A 136 -52.47 -9.49 -7.55
C HIS A 136 -52.84 -8.97 -6.15
N GLN A 137 -51.84 -8.72 -5.31
CA GLN A 137 -52.04 -8.17 -3.97
C GLN A 137 -52.58 -6.73 -4.01
N MET A 138 -52.11 -5.90 -4.94
CA MET A 138 -52.65 -4.57 -5.14
C MET A 138 -54.10 -4.64 -5.65
N GLY A 139 -54.42 -5.54 -6.56
CA GLY A 139 -55.76 -5.81 -7.01
C GLY A 139 -56.68 -6.23 -5.86
N GLY A 140 -56.23 -7.16 -5.01
CA GLY A 140 -56.94 -7.56 -3.80
C GLY A 140 -57.19 -6.39 -2.82
N TYR A 141 -56.17 -5.54 -2.61
CA TYR A 141 -56.32 -4.31 -1.82
C TYR A 141 -57.39 -3.38 -2.41
N ILE A 142 -57.35 -3.16 -3.74
CA ILE A 142 -58.33 -2.33 -4.46
C ILE A 142 -59.76 -2.89 -4.31
N VAL A 143 -59.93 -4.22 -4.44
CA VAL A 143 -61.24 -4.89 -4.19
C VAL A 143 -61.76 -4.56 -2.79
N ILE A 144 -60.91 -4.67 -1.77
CA ILE A 144 -61.30 -4.37 -0.38
C ILE A 144 -61.63 -2.88 -0.25
N ARG A 145 -60.81 -1.99 -0.79
CA ARG A 145 -60.93 -0.53 -0.66
C ARG A 145 -62.20 0.00 -1.31
N LEU A 146 -62.57 -0.56 -2.46
CA LEU A 146 -63.79 -0.24 -3.21
C LEU A 146 -65.01 -1.07 -2.77
N SER A 147 -64.87 -1.92 -1.74
CA SER A 147 -65.95 -2.83 -1.30
C SER A 147 -66.46 -3.72 -2.42
N GLY A 148 -65.56 -4.16 -3.30
CA GLY A 148 -65.83 -5.07 -4.39
C GLY A 148 -66.53 -4.51 -5.63
N LYS A 149 -66.78 -3.18 -5.70
CA LYS A 149 -67.49 -2.53 -6.83
C LYS A 149 -66.92 -1.16 -7.10
N GLY A 150 -66.73 -0.81 -8.38
CA GLY A 150 -66.27 0.53 -8.80
C GLY A 150 -65.57 0.50 -10.15
N GLN A 151 -65.16 1.68 -10.62
CA GLN A 151 -64.45 1.85 -11.89
C GLN A 151 -62.98 2.22 -11.64
N VAL A 152 -62.09 1.45 -12.22
CA VAL A 152 -60.63 1.61 -12.10
C VAL A 152 -60.04 1.99 -13.45
N LEU A 153 -59.22 3.05 -13.47
CA LEU A 153 -58.33 3.32 -14.59
C LEU A 153 -57.02 2.60 -14.31
N GLU A 154 -56.59 1.75 -15.25
CA GLU A 154 -55.28 1.10 -15.18
C GLU A 154 -54.27 1.84 -16.08
N LEU A 155 -53.13 2.21 -15.50
CA LEU A 155 -52.02 2.84 -16.20
C LEU A 155 -50.82 1.90 -16.24
N LEU A 156 -50.58 1.31 -17.40
CA LEU A 156 -49.57 0.29 -17.61
C LEU A 156 -48.15 0.86 -17.54
N GLY A 157 -47.18 0.02 -17.21
CA GLY A 157 -45.77 0.34 -17.36
C GLY A 157 -45.30 0.29 -18.83
N LEU A 158 -43.99 0.26 -19.05
CA LEU A 158 -43.41 0.21 -20.39
C LEU A 158 -43.85 -1.04 -21.16
N LYS A 159 -44.34 -0.85 -22.37
CA LYS A 159 -44.73 -1.97 -23.26
C LYS A 159 -43.57 -2.90 -23.57
N GLY A 160 -43.79 -4.20 -23.39
CA GLY A 160 -42.77 -5.25 -23.64
C GLY A 160 -41.78 -5.43 -22.49
N SER A 161 -42.03 -4.82 -21.35
CA SER A 161 -41.31 -5.10 -20.11
C SER A 161 -42.05 -6.15 -19.26
N SER A 162 -41.36 -7.18 -18.80
CA SER A 162 -42.00 -8.27 -18.02
C SER A 162 -42.69 -7.80 -16.74
N PRO A 163 -42.18 -6.80 -15.97
CA PRO A 163 -42.93 -6.29 -14.83
C PRO A 163 -44.31 -5.71 -15.18
N ALA A 164 -44.41 -4.98 -16.30
CA ALA A 164 -45.69 -4.41 -16.72
C ALA A 164 -46.71 -5.50 -17.09
N ASP A 165 -46.25 -6.53 -17.85
CA ASP A 165 -47.10 -7.64 -18.27
C ASP A 165 -47.56 -8.47 -17.05
N ASP A 166 -46.64 -8.77 -16.11
CA ASP A 166 -46.93 -9.58 -14.92
C ASP A 166 -47.82 -8.81 -13.95
N ARG A 167 -47.60 -7.50 -13.68
CA ARG A 167 -48.46 -6.65 -12.82
C ARG A 167 -49.89 -6.54 -13.40
N HIS A 168 -50.00 -6.32 -14.71
CA HIS A 168 -51.29 -6.29 -15.41
C HIS A 168 -52.04 -7.60 -15.19
N ARG A 169 -51.43 -8.75 -15.47
CA ARG A 169 -52.02 -10.06 -15.33
C ARG A 169 -52.48 -10.31 -13.89
N GLY A 170 -51.60 -10.08 -12.91
CA GLY A 170 -51.92 -10.26 -11.49
C GLY A 170 -53.08 -9.40 -11.04
N PHE A 171 -53.07 -8.11 -11.42
CA PHE A 171 -54.17 -7.19 -11.12
C PHE A 171 -55.50 -7.68 -11.72
N ARG A 172 -55.51 -8.03 -13.01
CA ARG A 172 -56.74 -8.52 -13.69
C ARG A 172 -57.28 -9.81 -13.07
N ASP A 173 -56.39 -10.72 -12.69
CA ASP A 173 -56.80 -11.98 -12.04
C ASP A 173 -57.40 -11.71 -10.65
N ALA A 174 -56.85 -10.79 -9.88
CA ALA A 174 -57.34 -10.43 -8.55
C ALA A 174 -58.76 -9.82 -8.57
N ILE A 175 -59.05 -8.97 -9.53
CA ILE A 175 -60.35 -8.31 -9.61
C ILE A 175 -61.42 -9.13 -10.33
N ASN A 176 -61.08 -10.20 -11.00
CA ASN A 176 -61.94 -10.99 -11.88
C ASN A 176 -63.19 -11.56 -11.17
N THR A 177 -63.12 -11.77 -9.86
CA THR A 177 -64.27 -12.26 -9.04
C THR A 177 -65.07 -11.16 -8.38
N SER A 178 -64.78 -9.90 -8.66
CA SER A 178 -65.45 -8.70 -8.11
C SER A 178 -66.34 -8.01 -9.16
N PHE A 179 -67.05 -6.97 -8.76
CA PHE A 179 -67.78 -6.06 -9.66
C PHE A 179 -67.00 -4.80 -9.98
N ILE A 180 -65.63 -4.90 -9.99
CA ILE A 180 -64.76 -3.82 -10.41
C ILE A 180 -64.63 -3.88 -11.93
N GLU A 181 -64.92 -2.75 -12.57
CA GLU A 181 -64.74 -2.56 -13.99
C GLU A 181 -63.45 -1.78 -14.27
N VAL A 182 -62.79 -2.06 -15.38
CA VAL A 182 -61.60 -1.32 -15.85
C VAL A 182 -61.90 -0.74 -17.24
N PRO A 183 -62.68 0.32 -17.31
CA PRO A 183 -63.13 0.90 -18.57
C PRO A 183 -61.99 1.58 -19.36
N ILE A 184 -60.94 1.98 -18.68
CA ILE A 184 -59.82 2.71 -19.26
C ILE A 184 -58.51 2.02 -18.91
N THR A 185 -57.76 1.66 -19.95
CA THR A 185 -56.37 1.20 -19.80
C THR A 185 -55.47 2.08 -20.69
N LEU A 186 -54.50 2.78 -20.09
CA LEU A 186 -53.57 3.67 -20.77
C LEU A 186 -52.16 3.11 -20.75
N GLN A 187 -51.38 3.43 -21.80
CA GLN A 187 -50.04 2.95 -21.92
C GLN A 187 -49.03 3.99 -21.40
N GLY A 188 -48.39 3.68 -20.29
CA GLY A 188 -47.25 4.42 -19.78
C GLY A 188 -45.88 3.88 -20.26
N ASP A 189 -44.85 4.44 -19.68
CA ASP A 189 -43.42 4.08 -19.90
C ASP A 189 -42.57 4.17 -18.62
N TRP A 190 -43.20 4.08 -17.45
CA TRP A 190 -42.64 4.28 -16.11
C TRP A 190 -42.41 5.73 -15.70
N THR A 191 -42.56 6.71 -16.63
CA THR A 191 -42.30 8.12 -16.32
C THR A 191 -43.57 8.85 -15.87
N GLU A 192 -43.41 9.79 -14.94
CA GLU A 192 -44.45 10.68 -14.51
C GLU A 192 -45.05 11.48 -15.68
N GLU A 193 -44.16 11.98 -16.54
CA GLU A 193 -44.55 12.87 -17.64
C GLU A 193 -45.39 12.15 -18.71
N LYS A 194 -45.06 10.89 -19.04
CA LYS A 194 -45.84 10.09 -19.98
C LYS A 194 -47.23 9.80 -19.38
N ALA A 195 -47.25 9.35 -18.13
CA ALA A 195 -48.52 9.11 -17.41
C ALA A 195 -49.41 10.34 -17.41
N TYR A 196 -48.85 11.51 -17.07
CA TYR A 196 -49.56 12.79 -17.11
C TYR A 196 -50.12 13.08 -18.51
N LYS A 197 -49.32 12.96 -19.57
CA LYS A 197 -49.75 13.22 -20.95
C LYS A 197 -50.85 12.27 -21.42
N GLU A 198 -50.75 10.99 -21.13
CA GLU A 198 -51.74 10.00 -21.53
C GLU A 198 -53.12 10.29 -20.86
N VAL A 199 -53.12 10.57 -19.57
CA VAL A 199 -54.35 10.91 -18.84
C VAL A 199 -54.93 12.27 -19.28
N LYS A 200 -54.08 13.30 -19.40
CA LYS A 200 -54.48 14.65 -19.81
C LYS A 200 -55.10 14.66 -21.19
N ASN A 201 -54.55 13.91 -22.15
CA ASN A 201 -55.00 13.88 -23.54
C ASN A 201 -56.10 12.85 -23.83
N TYR A 202 -56.49 12.07 -22.83
CA TYR A 202 -57.59 11.12 -22.97
C TYR A 202 -58.90 11.85 -23.31
N LYS A 203 -59.60 11.39 -24.33
CA LYS A 203 -60.77 12.11 -24.88
C LYS A 203 -62.12 11.80 -24.20
N GLY A 204 -62.14 10.75 -23.34
CA GLY A 204 -63.32 10.36 -22.60
C GLY A 204 -63.48 11.13 -21.29
N SER A 205 -64.63 10.91 -20.62
CA SER A 205 -64.80 11.33 -19.23
C SER A 205 -63.94 10.55 -18.28
N LEU A 206 -63.49 11.18 -17.20
CA LEU A 206 -62.79 10.60 -16.07
C LEU A 206 -63.60 10.72 -14.77
N ASP A 207 -64.81 11.28 -14.85
CA ASP A 207 -65.62 11.66 -13.66
C ASP A 207 -66.15 10.43 -12.89
N ASP A 208 -66.30 9.29 -13.59
CA ASP A 208 -66.79 8.03 -13.01
C ASP A 208 -65.68 7.12 -12.48
N ILE A 209 -64.41 7.55 -12.54
CA ILE A 209 -63.27 6.75 -12.06
C ILE A 209 -63.15 6.87 -10.55
N ASP A 210 -63.27 5.76 -9.83
CA ASP A 210 -63.16 5.68 -8.37
C ASP A 210 -61.70 5.54 -7.91
N LEU A 211 -60.88 4.88 -8.72
CA LEU A 211 -59.48 4.62 -8.40
C LEU A 211 -58.62 4.52 -9.67
N VAL A 212 -57.38 5.02 -9.56
CA VAL A 212 -56.32 4.83 -10.57
C VAL A 212 -55.29 3.87 -10.04
N PHE A 213 -55.09 2.73 -10.72
CA PHE A 213 -53.98 1.84 -10.48
C PHE A 213 -52.92 2.08 -11.55
N ALA A 214 -51.81 2.67 -11.13
CA ALA A 214 -50.60 2.81 -11.98
C ALA A 214 -49.55 1.75 -11.60
N HIS A 215 -48.88 1.25 -12.62
CA HIS A 215 -47.91 0.19 -12.41
C HIS A 215 -46.63 0.66 -11.69
N ASN A 216 -46.47 1.98 -11.46
CA ASN A 216 -45.50 2.52 -10.51
C ASN A 216 -45.95 3.84 -9.90
N ASP A 217 -45.33 4.25 -8.79
CA ASP A 217 -45.69 5.45 -8.00
C ASP A 217 -45.57 6.74 -8.83
N ARG A 218 -44.49 6.89 -9.63
CA ARG A 218 -44.26 8.05 -10.48
C ARG A 218 -45.41 8.24 -11.50
N SER A 219 -45.86 7.16 -12.12
CA SER A 219 -46.99 7.18 -13.03
C SER A 219 -48.29 7.53 -12.32
N ALA A 220 -48.48 7.05 -11.08
CA ALA A 220 -49.65 7.40 -10.24
C ALA A 220 -49.67 8.90 -9.95
N ILE A 221 -48.53 9.51 -9.61
CA ILE A 221 -48.44 10.97 -9.36
C ILE A 221 -48.67 11.76 -10.65
N GLY A 222 -48.15 11.32 -11.78
CA GLY A 222 -48.41 11.94 -13.08
C GLY A 222 -49.89 11.91 -13.45
N ALA A 223 -50.53 10.76 -13.25
CA ALA A 223 -51.99 10.63 -13.43
C ALA A 223 -52.74 11.58 -12.51
N ARG A 224 -52.39 11.61 -11.22
CA ARG A 224 -53.04 12.50 -10.22
C ARG A 224 -52.94 13.97 -10.63
N ARG A 225 -51.79 14.43 -11.08
CA ARG A 225 -51.59 15.79 -11.61
C ARG A 225 -52.51 16.06 -12.80
N ALA A 226 -52.67 15.13 -13.73
CA ALA A 226 -53.56 15.29 -14.87
C ALA A 226 -55.03 15.34 -14.47
N PHE A 227 -55.48 14.52 -13.51
CA PHE A 227 -56.86 14.56 -12.99
C PHE A 227 -57.20 15.93 -12.35
N ILE A 228 -56.26 16.47 -11.55
CA ILE A 228 -56.41 17.81 -10.95
C ILE A 228 -56.54 18.88 -12.03
N GLU A 229 -55.67 18.87 -13.04
CA GLU A 229 -55.71 19.86 -14.14
C GLU A 229 -56.96 19.74 -15.05
N ARG A 230 -57.54 18.55 -15.12
CA ARG A 230 -58.80 18.32 -15.84
C ARG A 230 -60.02 18.70 -15.02
N GLY A 231 -59.85 19.10 -13.74
CA GLY A 231 -60.91 19.55 -12.88
C GLY A 231 -61.84 18.45 -12.37
N VAL A 232 -61.38 17.20 -12.37
CA VAL A 232 -62.17 16.06 -11.84
C VAL A 232 -62.35 16.22 -10.35
N ASN A 233 -63.61 16.16 -9.90
CA ASN A 233 -63.98 16.36 -8.49
C ASN A 233 -65.22 15.51 -8.12
N PRO A 234 -65.17 14.59 -7.15
CA PRO A 234 -64.01 14.33 -6.29
C PRO A 234 -62.86 13.66 -7.06
N LEU A 235 -61.61 13.84 -6.56
CA LEU A 235 -60.47 13.10 -7.10
C LEU A 235 -60.59 11.62 -6.75
N PRO A 236 -60.29 10.69 -7.68
CA PRO A 236 -60.19 9.30 -7.38
C PRO A 236 -59.02 8.99 -6.43
N MET A 237 -59.00 7.82 -5.85
CA MET A 237 -57.84 7.28 -5.14
C MET A 237 -56.73 6.90 -6.15
N PHE A 238 -55.45 6.93 -5.73
CA PHE A 238 -54.32 6.58 -6.58
C PHE A 238 -53.48 5.52 -5.89
N CYS A 239 -53.23 4.41 -6.58
CA CYS A 239 -52.33 3.36 -6.11
C CYS A 239 -51.18 3.20 -7.09
N GLY A 240 -49.99 2.92 -6.52
CA GLY A 240 -48.77 2.71 -7.27
C GLY A 240 -47.99 1.44 -6.85
N ILE A 241 -46.84 1.27 -7.40
CA ILE A 241 -45.82 0.26 -7.00
C ILE A 241 -44.49 0.97 -7.09
N ASP A 242 -43.54 0.66 -6.30
CA ASP A 242 -42.14 0.93 -6.07
C ASP A 242 -41.92 1.11 -4.57
N GLY A 243 -42.79 1.86 -3.87
CA GLY A 243 -42.73 2.03 -2.41
C GLY A 243 -41.32 2.46 -1.96
N LEU A 244 -40.68 3.38 -2.69
CA LEU A 244 -39.36 3.85 -2.33
C LEU A 244 -39.41 4.70 -1.06
N PRO A 245 -38.41 4.60 -0.19
CA PRO A 245 -38.24 5.52 0.93
C PRO A 245 -37.69 6.89 0.46
N GLY A 246 -37.65 7.84 1.38
CA GLY A 246 -37.04 9.14 1.16
C GLY A 246 -37.98 10.17 0.54
N GLU A 247 -37.41 11.36 0.25
CA GLU A 247 -38.17 12.51 -0.27
C GLU A 247 -38.76 12.19 -1.64
N ASN A 248 -40.08 12.45 -1.78
CA ASN A 248 -40.88 12.11 -2.95
C ASN A 248 -40.95 10.60 -3.28
N GLY A 249 -40.53 9.73 -2.38
CA GLY A 249 -40.70 8.27 -2.52
C GLY A 249 -42.14 7.84 -2.26
N GLY A 250 -42.50 6.64 -2.76
CA GLY A 250 -43.89 6.12 -2.66
C GLY A 250 -44.39 6.00 -1.23
N ILE A 251 -43.52 5.61 -0.27
CA ILE A 251 -43.90 5.53 1.15
C ILE A 251 -44.32 6.92 1.69
N GLN A 252 -43.54 7.97 1.36
CA GLN A 252 -43.87 9.34 1.77
C GLN A 252 -45.17 9.82 1.10
N GLN A 253 -45.37 9.50 -0.19
CA GLN A 253 -46.56 9.87 -0.92
C GLN A 253 -47.83 9.22 -0.35
N VAL A 254 -47.74 7.98 0.16
CA VAL A 254 -48.82 7.33 0.89
C VAL A 254 -49.07 8.03 2.23
N ARG A 255 -48.04 8.30 3.02
CA ARG A 255 -48.15 9.04 4.27
C ARG A 255 -48.86 10.39 4.08
N ASP A 256 -48.48 11.11 3.03
CA ASP A 256 -48.99 12.47 2.73
C ASP A 256 -50.33 12.45 1.97
N SER A 257 -50.95 11.28 1.84
CA SER A 257 -52.25 11.08 1.17
C SER A 257 -52.28 11.51 -0.30
N LEU A 258 -51.15 11.51 -0.96
CA LEU A 258 -51.03 11.65 -2.42
C LEU A 258 -51.34 10.35 -3.14
N LEU A 259 -50.95 9.23 -2.54
CA LEU A 259 -51.31 7.87 -2.91
C LEU A 259 -52.14 7.23 -1.79
N GLU A 260 -53.09 6.37 -2.17
CA GLU A 260 -53.86 5.54 -1.25
C GLU A 260 -53.04 4.37 -0.73
N ALA A 261 -52.27 3.75 -1.64
CA ALA A 261 -51.35 2.67 -1.32
C ALA A 261 -50.22 2.60 -2.36
N SER A 262 -49.12 2.01 -1.94
CA SER A 262 -48.02 1.57 -2.83
C SER A 262 -47.61 0.14 -2.47
N TYR A 263 -46.75 -0.44 -3.25
CA TYR A 263 -46.13 -1.74 -2.97
C TYR A 263 -44.62 -1.65 -3.08
N ILE A 264 -43.91 -2.08 -2.06
CA ILE A 264 -42.43 -1.99 -2.05
C ILE A 264 -41.85 -2.90 -3.13
N TYR A 265 -41.13 -2.34 -4.04
CA TYR A 265 -40.23 -3.09 -4.94
C TYR A 265 -38.79 -2.96 -4.44
N PRO A 266 -38.22 -4.01 -3.81
CA PRO A 266 -36.90 -3.91 -3.18
C PRO A 266 -35.79 -3.70 -4.21
N THR A 267 -34.87 -2.76 -3.96
CA THR A 267 -33.73 -2.46 -4.83
C THR A 267 -32.62 -3.48 -4.69
N ARG A 268 -32.24 -3.84 -3.47
CA ARG A 268 -31.29 -4.88 -3.07
C ARG A 268 -30.02 -4.97 -3.92
N GLY A 269 -29.43 -3.81 -4.22
CA GLY A 269 -28.12 -3.74 -4.87
C GLY A 269 -27.00 -4.43 -4.08
N ASP A 270 -27.10 -4.42 -2.75
CA ASP A 270 -26.23 -5.15 -1.84
C ASP A 270 -26.22 -6.66 -2.13
N GLN A 271 -27.41 -7.25 -2.28
CA GLN A 271 -27.52 -8.68 -2.57
C GLN A 271 -27.07 -9.05 -3.98
N LEU A 272 -27.30 -8.17 -4.95
CA LEU A 272 -26.81 -8.38 -6.31
C LEU A 272 -25.29 -8.45 -6.37
N LEU A 273 -24.62 -7.53 -5.66
CA LEU A 273 -23.14 -7.55 -5.61
C LEU A 273 -22.63 -8.77 -4.86
N LYS A 274 -23.21 -9.12 -3.71
CA LYS A 274 -22.84 -10.36 -2.98
C LYS A 274 -22.99 -11.61 -3.85
N LEU A 275 -24.10 -11.72 -4.56
CA LEU A 275 -24.34 -12.82 -5.49
C LEU A 275 -23.29 -12.84 -6.61
N ALA A 276 -22.93 -11.68 -7.16
CA ALA A 276 -21.90 -11.58 -8.19
C ALA A 276 -20.54 -12.07 -7.69
N LEU A 277 -20.16 -11.68 -6.47
CA LEU A 277 -18.91 -12.11 -5.84
C LEU A 277 -18.93 -13.62 -5.51
N ASP A 278 -20.04 -14.16 -5.01
CA ASP A 278 -20.16 -15.59 -4.74
C ASP A 278 -20.03 -16.42 -6.02
N ILE A 279 -20.60 -15.95 -7.14
CA ILE A 279 -20.44 -16.59 -8.46
C ILE A 279 -18.97 -16.54 -8.90
N LEU A 280 -18.31 -15.39 -8.79
CA LEU A 280 -16.91 -15.21 -9.21
C LEU A 280 -15.92 -15.99 -8.33
N ASP A 281 -16.23 -16.13 -7.05
CA ASP A 281 -15.46 -16.95 -6.10
C ASP A 281 -15.73 -18.45 -6.22
N GLY A 282 -16.70 -18.87 -7.06
CA GLY A 282 -17.08 -20.27 -7.22
C GLY A 282 -17.80 -20.86 -6.02
N LYS A 283 -18.43 -20.03 -5.18
CA LYS A 283 -19.26 -20.46 -4.05
C LYS A 283 -20.64 -20.95 -4.52
N GLU A 284 -21.35 -21.66 -3.65
CA GLU A 284 -22.72 -22.04 -3.91
C GLU A 284 -23.64 -20.81 -3.90
N TYR A 285 -24.56 -20.74 -4.87
CA TYR A 285 -25.56 -19.68 -5.00
C TYR A 285 -26.89 -20.22 -5.51
N GLN A 286 -27.99 -19.49 -5.26
CA GLN A 286 -29.29 -19.78 -5.82
C GLN A 286 -29.40 -19.17 -7.22
N ARG A 287 -29.80 -19.99 -8.19
CA ARG A 287 -29.99 -19.53 -9.58
C ARG A 287 -31.14 -18.55 -9.71
N GLU A 288 -32.21 -18.71 -8.94
CA GLU A 288 -33.36 -17.81 -8.94
C GLU A 288 -33.66 -17.34 -7.51
N THR A 289 -33.72 -16.04 -7.32
CA THR A 289 -34.00 -15.41 -6.03
C THR A 289 -35.22 -14.50 -6.16
N VAL A 290 -36.24 -14.76 -5.35
CA VAL A 290 -37.41 -13.90 -5.26
C VAL A 290 -37.27 -13.01 -4.03
N LEU A 291 -37.26 -11.69 -4.27
CA LEU A 291 -37.16 -10.68 -3.22
C LEU A 291 -38.49 -10.53 -2.49
N THR A 292 -38.44 -10.39 -1.17
CA THR A 292 -39.63 -10.15 -0.35
C THR A 292 -40.15 -8.73 -0.56
N SER A 293 -41.44 -8.61 -0.72
CA SER A 293 -42.17 -7.35 -0.97
C SER A 293 -43.27 -7.18 0.06
N ALA A 294 -43.77 -5.94 0.21
CA ALA A 294 -44.85 -5.62 1.13
C ALA A 294 -45.69 -4.44 0.63
N ILE A 295 -47.00 -4.45 0.95
CA ILE A 295 -47.88 -3.32 0.67
C ILE A 295 -47.63 -2.17 1.66
N VAL A 296 -47.69 -0.96 1.15
CA VAL A 296 -47.61 0.29 1.91
C VAL A 296 -48.99 0.90 1.94
N THR A 297 -49.50 1.16 3.12
CA THR A 297 -50.77 1.84 3.37
C THR A 297 -50.54 2.94 4.39
N HIS A 298 -51.56 3.78 4.65
CA HIS A 298 -51.48 4.82 5.69
C HIS A 298 -51.14 4.26 7.07
N ASP A 299 -51.54 3.00 7.36
CA ASP A 299 -51.35 2.39 8.67
C ASP A 299 -49.87 2.10 8.96
N ASN A 300 -49.07 1.76 7.93
CA ASN A 300 -47.68 1.37 8.09
C ASN A 300 -46.64 2.36 7.51
N ALA A 301 -47.05 3.31 6.70
CA ALA A 301 -46.15 4.24 6.02
C ALA A 301 -45.23 5.02 6.97
N ASN A 302 -45.74 5.48 8.12
CA ASN A 302 -44.92 6.19 9.11
C ASN A 302 -43.84 5.30 9.72
N VAL A 303 -44.14 4.04 10.03
CA VAL A 303 -43.20 3.10 10.60
C VAL A 303 -42.11 2.77 9.58
N LEU A 304 -42.50 2.49 8.33
CA LEU A 304 -41.59 2.20 7.24
C LEU A 304 -40.63 3.36 6.94
N LEU A 305 -41.10 4.62 7.01
CA LEU A 305 -40.23 5.79 6.85
C LEU A 305 -39.22 5.90 7.99
N LEU A 306 -39.69 5.74 9.25
CA LEU A 306 -38.79 5.78 10.40
C LEU A 306 -37.70 4.71 10.33
N GLU A 307 -38.06 3.48 9.93
CA GLU A 307 -37.10 2.39 9.73
C GLU A 307 -36.11 2.73 8.62
N SER A 308 -36.61 3.23 7.49
CA SER A 308 -35.76 3.59 6.34
C SER A 308 -34.81 4.74 6.66
N ASP A 309 -35.30 5.78 7.36
CA ASP A 309 -34.47 6.92 7.78
C ASP A 309 -33.37 6.47 8.76
N GLU A 310 -33.68 5.53 9.67
CA GLU A 310 -32.69 4.98 10.59
C GLU A 310 -31.63 4.15 9.85
N VAL A 311 -32.05 3.29 8.91
CA VAL A 311 -31.13 2.51 8.07
C VAL A 311 -30.23 3.43 7.24
N LEU A 312 -30.79 4.47 6.62
CA LEU A 312 -30.04 5.45 5.85
C LEU A 312 -29.02 6.21 6.74
N ARG A 313 -29.45 6.61 7.93
CA ARG A 313 -28.58 7.26 8.91
C ARG A 313 -27.41 6.35 9.33
N GLN A 314 -27.70 5.08 9.57
CA GLN A 314 -26.66 4.09 9.92
C GLN A 314 -25.69 3.87 8.76
N ALA A 315 -26.19 3.75 7.53
CA ALA A 315 -25.35 3.63 6.33
C ALA A 315 -24.41 4.84 6.17
N GLN A 316 -24.94 6.06 6.29
CA GLN A 316 -24.13 7.29 6.23
C GLN A 316 -23.07 7.37 7.34
N ASN A 317 -23.38 6.87 8.55
CA ASN A 317 -22.42 6.83 9.63
C ASN A 317 -21.32 5.79 9.37
N LEU A 318 -21.67 4.64 8.79
CA LEU A 318 -20.71 3.63 8.36
C LEU A 318 -19.78 4.18 7.28
N ASP A 319 -20.29 4.87 6.27
CA ASP A 319 -19.49 5.51 5.23
C ASP A 319 -18.49 6.51 5.83
N LYS A 320 -18.94 7.35 6.78
CA LYS A 320 -18.07 8.29 7.48
C LYS A 320 -16.98 7.60 8.31
N LEU A 321 -17.33 6.50 8.97
CA LEU A 321 -16.36 5.70 9.74
C LEU A 321 -15.35 5.02 8.82
N GLN A 322 -15.81 4.48 7.70
CA GLN A 322 -14.96 3.85 6.69
C GLN A 322 -14.00 4.86 6.04
N ALA A 323 -14.49 6.04 5.65
CA ALA A 323 -13.66 7.12 5.14
C ALA A 323 -12.59 7.55 6.15
N LYS A 324 -12.93 7.64 7.45
CA LYS A 324 -11.97 7.92 8.52
C LYS A 324 -10.95 6.79 8.67
N ALA A 325 -11.40 5.54 8.68
CA ALA A 325 -10.52 4.37 8.78
C ALA A 325 -9.53 4.32 7.62
N LYS A 326 -10.00 4.55 6.38
CA LYS A 326 -9.15 4.65 5.19
C LYS A 326 -8.12 5.76 5.32
N GLY A 327 -8.53 6.94 5.78
CA GLY A 327 -7.62 8.06 6.04
C GLY A 327 -6.54 7.73 7.08
N TYR A 328 -6.90 7.03 8.16
CA TYR A 328 -5.92 6.56 9.15
C TYR A 328 -4.95 5.52 8.58
N LEU A 329 -5.44 4.58 7.76
CA LEU A 329 -4.59 3.58 7.10
C LEU A 329 -3.60 4.23 6.14
N GLU A 330 -4.03 5.22 5.35
CA GLU A 330 -3.16 6.02 4.47
C GLU A 330 -2.10 6.80 5.27
N GLN A 331 -2.49 7.40 6.40
CA GLN A 331 -1.55 8.06 7.30
C GLN A 331 -0.52 7.09 7.88
N LEU A 332 -0.97 5.92 8.34
CA LEU A 332 -0.07 4.87 8.86
C LEU A 332 0.88 4.37 7.78
N ALA A 333 0.39 4.12 6.56
CA ALA A 333 1.22 3.71 5.43
C ALA A 333 2.28 4.77 5.10
N THR A 334 1.89 6.06 5.10
CA THR A 334 2.81 7.19 4.89
C THR A 334 3.84 7.27 6.00
N GLN A 335 3.44 7.15 7.28
CA GLN A 335 4.37 7.14 8.40
C GLN A 335 5.33 5.96 8.36
N CYS A 336 4.85 4.76 8.03
CA CYS A 336 5.70 3.58 7.84
C CYS A 336 6.74 3.80 6.73
N THR A 337 6.34 4.40 5.61
CA THR A 337 7.24 4.71 4.49
C THR A 337 8.30 5.72 4.90
N ILE A 338 7.92 6.81 5.58
CA ILE A 338 8.87 7.82 6.10
C ILE A 338 9.84 7.19 7.10
N THR A 339 9.34 6.36 8.02
CA THR A 339 10.16 5.69 9.02
C THR A 339 11.16 4.73 8.37
N LEU A 340 10.71 3.96 7.37
CA LEU A 340 11.57 3.05 6.61
C LEU A 340 12.68 3.83 5.87
N MET A 341 12.34 4.93 5.21
CA MET A 341 13.30 5.80 4.54
C MET A 341 14.32 6.40 5.51
N ALA A 342 13.88 6.83 6.70
CA ALA A 342 14.76 7.33 7.76
C ALA A 342 15.72 6.24 8.26
N LEU A 343 15.25 5.01 8.45
CA LEU A 343 16.08 3.86 8.84
C LEU A 343 17.11 3.50 7.77
N ILE A 344 16.73 3.52 6.50
CA ILE A 344 17.65 3.29 5.37
C ILE A 344 18.73 4.38 5.35
N LEU A 345 18.34 5.65 5.49
CA LEU A 345 19.29 6.77 5.54
C LEU A 345 20.26 6.62 6.72
N LEU A 346 19.77 6.28 7.91
CA LEU A 346 20.60 6.03 9.08
C LEU A 346 21.58 4.88 8.85
N ALA A 347 21.12 3.78 8.24
CA ALA A 347 21.98 2.66 7.90
C ALA A 347 23.09 3.05 6.90
N LEU A 348 22.78 3.90 5.91
CA LEU A 348 23.78 4.44 4.97
C LEU A 348 24.79 5.33 5.67
N VAL A 349 24.36 6.21 6.57
CA VAL A 349 25.26 7.06 7.38
C VAL A 349 26.20 6.19 8.22
N ILE A 350 25.67 5.17 8.91
CA ILE A 350 26.49 4.23 9.69
C ILE A 350 27.51 3.51 8.79
N LEU A 351 27.08 3.07 7.61
CA LEU A 351 27.97 2.42 6.64
C LEU A 351 29.11 3.35 6.21
N VAL A 352 28.82 4.62 5.88
CA VAL A 352 29.82 5.62 5.51
C VAL A 352 30.79 5.88 6.67
N LEU A 353 30.30 6.00 7.91
CA LEU A 353 31.15 6.18 9.08
C LEU A 353 32.06 4.97 9.32
N VAL A 354 31.56 3.75 9.15
CA VAL A 354 32.37 2.51 9.26
C VAL A 354 33.45 2.47 8.17
N LEU A 355 33.10 2.79 6.92
CA LEU A 355 34.07 2.84 5.82
C LEU A 355 35.12 3.94 6.04
N PHE A 356 34.72 5.11 6.51
CA PHE A 356 35.63 6.19 6.88
C PHE A 356 36.60 5.76 7.99
N PHE A 357 36.08 5.12 9.05
CA PHE A 357 36.91 4.63 10.14
C PHE A 357 37.92 3.56 9.68
N LEU A 358 37.48 2.61 8.83
CA LEU A 358 38.35 1.59 8.27
C LEU A 358 39.43 2.20 7.38
N PHE A 359 39.08 3.18 6.53
CA PHE A 359 40.02 3.88 5.67
C PHE A 359 41.03 4.71 6.50
N HIS A 360 40.57 5.41 7.52
CA HIS A 360 41.44 6.19 8.41
C HIS A 360 42.41 5.28 9.16
N ARG A 361 41.92 4.16 9.71
CA ARG A 361 42.74 3.16 10.38
C ARG A 361 43.82 2.56 9.43
N GLY A 362 43.44 2.31 8.19
CA GLY A 362 44.40 1.82 7.16
C GLY A 362 45.49 2.84 6.85
N LYS A 363 45.15 4.14 6.72
CA LYS A 363 46.11 5.23 6.51
C LYS A 363 47.10 5.36 7.67
N VAL A 364 46.61 5.35 8.90
CA VAL A 364 47.45 5.45 10.10
C VAL A 364 48.39 4.25 10.21
N SER A 365 47.95 3.03 9.90
CA SER A 365 48.80 1.85 9.90
C SER A 365 49.90 1.95 8.85
N ALA A 366 49.58 2.35 7.62
CA ALA A 366 50.55 2.50 6.54
C ALA A 366 51.58 3.62 6.80
N GLN A 367 51.21 4.72 7.43
CA GLN A 367 52.14 5.77 7.85
C GLN A 367 53.10 5.29 8.94
N ARG A 368 52.59 4.50 9.90
CA ARG A 368 53.38 3.90 10.97
C ARG A 368 54.43 2.94 10.42
N GLU A 369 54.05 2.07 9.50
CA GLU A 369 54.98 1.13 8.85
C GLU A 369 56.09 1.86 8.07
N ARG A 370 55.77 2.92 7.32
CA ARG A 370 56.74 3.75 6.61
C ARG A 370 57.70 4.48 7.56
N MET A 371 57.19 4.97 8.67
CA MET A 371 58.01 5.69 9.66
C MET A 371 59.00 4.73 10.32
N VAL A 372 58.60 3.52 10.70
CA VAL A 372 59.46 2.50 11.27
C VAL A 372 60.53 2.05 10.25
N SER A 373 60.16 1.82 8.99
CA SER A 373 61.06 1.43 7.92
C SER A 373 62.10 2.56 7.63
N ASN A 374 61.67 3.80 7.59
CA ASN A 374 62.58 4.93 7.36
C ASN A 374 63.59 5.10 8.52
N LEU A 375 63.17 4.88 9.78
CA LEU A 375 64.04 4.92 10.95
C LEU A 375 65.23 3.94 10.86
N TRP A 376 65.03 2.73 10.31
CA TRP A 376 66.08 1.72 10.19
C TRP A 376 66.94 1.87 8.94
N ASN A 377 66.44 2.58 7.91
CA ASN A 377 67.14 2.79 6.63
C ASN A 377 67.87 4.15 6.53
N MET A 378 67.80 5.01 7.57
CA MET A 378 68.58 6.22 7.60
C MET A 378 70.08 5.91 7.75
N ASP A 379 70.86 6.44 6.80
CA ASP A 379 72.32 6.30 6.86
C ASP A 379 72.85 7.25 7.94
N VAL A 380 73.50 6.68 8.96
CA VAL A 380 74.00 7.38 10.15
C VAL A 380 75.10 8.37 9.81
N SER A 381 75.81 8.13 8.69
CA SER A 381 76.89 9.00 8.21
C SER A 381 76.41 10.38 7.71
N GLU A 382 75.25 10.43 7.05
CA GLU A 382 74.64 11.70 6.56
C GLU A 382 74.15 12.60 7.71
N VAL A 383 73.68 12.01 8.80
CA VAL A 383 73.18 12.77 9.96
C VAL A 383 74.34 13.28 10.84
N ALA A 384 75.48 12.57 10.86
CA ALA A 384 76.68 12.94 11.63
C ALA A 384 77.48 14.07 10.95
N GLU A 385 77.56 14.12 9.61
CA GLU A 385 78.22 15.21 8.88
C GLU A 385 77.50 16.52 9.01
N HIS A 386 76.19 16.53 9.09
CA HIS A 386 75.41 17.78 9.24
C HIS A 386 75.49 18.42 10.65
N TYR A 387 75.96 17.65 11.66
CA TYR A 387 76.06 18.14 13.05
C TYR A 387 77.48 18.64 13.41
N ASN A 388 78.51 18.34 12.65
CA ASN A 388 79.89 18.77 12.89
C ASN A 388 80.24 20.17 12.31
N ASP A 389 79.36 20.75 11.47
CA ASP A 389 79.62 22.06 10.85
C ASP A 389 79.08 23.27 11.62
N GLU A 390 78.43 23.07 12.80
CA GLU A 390 77.81 24.18 13.58
C GLU A 390 78.38 24.37 15.00
N GLU A 391 79.69 24.02 15.29
CA GLU A 391 80.34 24.42 16.53
C GLU A 391 81.61 25.24 16.25
N THR A 392 81.54 26.58 16.15
CA THR A 392 82.55 27.49 16.59
C THR A 392 81.94 28.71 17.30
N PRO A 393 82.37 29.01 18.55
CA PRO A 393 81.75 30.03 19.34
C PRO A 393 82.44 31.38 19.08
N GLN A 394 81.66 32.47 19.00
CA GLN A 394 82.16 33.82 19.26
C GLN A 394 81.45 34.41 20.47
N GLU A 395 82.28 34.65 21.51
CA GLU A 395 81.99 35.52 22.64
C GLU A 395 81.91 36.97 22.16
N SER A 396 80.94 37.75 22.70
CA SER A 396 81.13 39.04 23.27
C SER A 396 79.84 39.57 23.96
N SER A 397 79.88 39.66 25.25
CA SER A 397 79.73 40.82 26.14
C SER A 397 78.72 41.93 25.69
N ASP A 398 77.71 42.22 26.41
CA ASP A 398 77.51 43.18 27.44
C ASP A 398 76.02 43.50 27.76
N GLU A 399 75.77 43.46 29.03
CA GLU A 399 75.01 44.32 29.91
C GLU A 399 73.60 44.85 29.59
N LYS A 400 72.76 44.53 30.53
CA LYS A 400 71.84 45.41 31.32
C LYS A 400 70.42 45.67 30.89
N GLN A 401 69.64 45.32 31.86
CA GLN A 401 68.54 46.01 32.58
C GLN A 401 67.09 45.86 32.08
N THR A 402 66.37 45.18 32.99
CA THR A 402 65.06 45.52 33.61
C THR A 402 63.91 46.00 32.72
N GLU A 403 62.84 45.31 32.75
CA GLU A 403 61.62 45.50 33.56
C GLU A 403 60.48 44.66 33.14
N ASN A 404 59.75 44.20 34.14
CA ASN A 404 58.45 43.56 34.18
C ASN A 404 57.51 43.81 33.00
N THR A 405 56.90 42.76 32.48
CA THR A 405 55.47 42.55 32.65
C THR A 405 55.07 41.15 32.13
N SER A 406 54.15 40.53 32.85
CA SER A 406 53.46 39.30 32.60
C SER A 406 52.95 39.15 31.18
N GLU A 407 53.32 38.02 30.51
CA GLU A 407 52.40 37.31 29.63
C GLU A 407 52.93 35.93 29.29
N LYS A 408 52.06 35.00 29.51
CA LYS A 408 51.95 33.59 29.00
C LYS A 408 53.16 32.97 28.33
N GLU A 409 53.57 31.87 28.96
CA GLU A 409 54.36 30.78 28.38
C GLU A 409 53.79 30.31 27.03
N GLU A 410 54.44 30.71 25.94
CA GLU A 410 54.50 29.91 24.71
C GLU A 410 55.78 29.08 24.79
N THR A 411 55.59 27.81 25.06
CA THR A 411 56.64 26.78 25.09
C THR A 411 57.26 26.69 23.72
N ASP A 412 58.54 26.84 23.70
CA ASP A 412 59.50 26.77 22.61
C ASP A 412 59.51 25.35 21.92
N ASP A 413 58.62 25.20 20.91
CA ASP A 413 58.44 23.96 20.13
C ASP A 413 59.63 23.70 19.15
N ASN A 414 60.52 24.65 18.97
CA ASN A 414 61.63 24.52 18.04
C ASN A 414 62.90 23.88 18.63
N THR A 415 63.04 23.81 19.94
CA THR A 415 64.19 23.19 20.62
C THR A 415 64.02 21.70 20.83
N GLU A 416 62.77 21.16 20.88
CA GLU A 416 62.47 19.76 20.96
C GLU A 416 62.64 19.04 19.60
N ILE A 417 62.32 19.70 18.49
CA ILE A 417 62.38 19.11 17.13
C ILE A 417 63.86 18.82 16.73
N LYS A 418 64.83 19.57 17.21
CA LYS A 418 66.28 19.36 16.92
C LYS A 418 66.91 18.23 17.77
N LYS A 419 66.32 17.82 18.90
CA LYS A 419 66.89 16.77 19.77
C LYS A 419 66.32 15.38 19.48
N GLU A 420 65.23 15.26 18.73
CA GLU A 420 64.60 13.98 18.42
C GLU A 420 65.38 13.13 17.44
N PRO A 421 65.99 13.61 16.33
CA PRO A 421 66.80 12.84 15.44
C PRO A 421 68.00 12.19 16.13
N LEU A 422 68.70 12.95 16.96
CA LEU A 422 69.89 12.45 17.69
C LEU A 422 69.52 11.36 18.71
N PHE A 423 68.39 11.47 19.35
CA PHE A 423 67.87 10.44 20.28
C PHE A 423 67.59 9.14 19.54
N ILE A 424 66.98 9.18 18.37
CA ILE A 424 66.65 7.99 17.57
C ILE A 424 67.93 7.32 17.02
N VAL A 425 68.87 8.08 16.52
CA VAL A 425 70.18 7.56 16.07
C VAL A 425 70.87 6.81 17.22
N ARG A 426 70.97 7.46 18.37
CA ARG A 426 71.58 6.81 19.55
C ARG A 426 70.82 5.58 20.02
N PHE A 427 69.51 5.61 19.98
CA PHE A 427 68.67 4.43 20.33
C PHE A 427 68.90 3.31 19.33
N LYS A 428 69.02 3.59 18.02
CA LYS A 428 69.32 2.63 16.98
C LYS A 428 70.68 1.97 17.24
N ASP A 429 71.70 2.74 17.51
CA ASP A 429 73.07 2.24 17.79
C ASP A 429 73.07 1.33 19.03
N VAL A 430 72.39 1.73 20.09
CA VAL A 430 72.24 0.93 21.32
C VAL A 430 71.53 -0.41 21.07
N VAL A 431 70.50 -0.38 20.24
CA VAL A 431 69.75 -1.59 19.83
C VAL A 431 70.61 -2.46 18.95
N GLU A 432 71.28 -1.93 17.90
CA GLU A 432 72.12 -2.70 16.98
C GLU A 432 73.31 -3.33 17.67
N ALA A 433 73.95 -2.64 18.59
CA ALA A 433 75.08 -3.20 19.36
C ALA A 433 74.67 -4.40 20.28
N ARG A 434 73.39 -4.60 20.52
CA ARG A 434 72.87 -5.60 21.46
C ARG A 434 71.88 -6.58 20.82
N LEU A 435 71.70 -6.58 19.50
CA LEU A 435 70.71 -7.40 18.79
C LEU A 435 70.85 -8.91 19.09
N SER A 436 72.09 -9.41 19.17
CA SER A 436 72.39 -10.82 19.37
C SER A 436 72.16 -11.33 20.81
N ASN A 437 71.95 -10.41 21.74
CA ASN A 437 71.70 -10.79 23.13
C ASN A 437 70.22 -11.14 23.35
N SER A 438 69.93 -12.45 23.56
CA SER A 438 68.56 -12.94 23.78
C SER A 438 67.92 -12.43 25.05
N ASP A 439 68.72 -12.09 26.07
CA ASP A 439 68.27 -11.76 27.42
C ASP A 439 68.12 -10.26 27.66
N ILE A 440 68.34 -9.42 26.61
CA ILE A 440 68.25 -7.96 26.74
C ILE A 440 66.83 -7.52 27.11
N THR A 441 66.76 -6.72 28.12
CA THR A 441 65.50 -6.13 28.62
C THR A 441 65.36 -4.66 28.25
N VAL A 442 64.17 -4.09 28.38
CA VAL A 442 63.92 -2.65 28.21
C VAL A 442 64.70 -1.84 29.24
N ASP A 443 64.95 -2.38 30.40
CA ASP A 443 65.74 -1.76 31.47
C ASP A 443 67.20 -1.61 31.05
N ASP A 444 67.81 -2.61 30.40
CA ASP A 444 69.17 -2.54 29.84
C ASP A 444 69.28 -1.51 28.70
N LEU A 445 68.26 -1.39 27.87
CA LEU A 445 68.19 -0.35 26.83
C LEU A 445 68.05 1.06 27.45
N ALA A 446 67.25 1.17 28.52
CA ALA A 446 67.07 2.44 29.22
C ALA A 446 68.36 2.89 29.91
N GLU A 447 69.08 1.96 30.60
CA GLU A 447 70.37 2.21 31.23
C GLU A 447 71.40 2.67 30.21
N ALA A 448 71.51 1.99 29.05
CA ALA A 448 72.41 2.35 27.97
C ALA A 448 72.12 3.74 27.31
N MET A 449 70.86 4.19 27.43
CA MET A 449 70.44 5.49 26.98
C MET A 449 70.49 6.57 28.05
N ASN A 450 70.94 6.23 29.27
CA ASN A 450 70.91 7.09 30.48
C ASN A 450 69.50 7.64 30.80
N LEU A 451 68.49 6.78 30.67
CA LEU A 451 67.10 7.10 30.92
C LEU A 451 66.48 6.09 31.88
N SER A 452 65.42 6.51 32.57
CA SER A 452 64.57 5.55 33.26
C SER A 452 63.70 4.78 32.21
N ARG A 453 63.31 3.54 32.56
CA ARG A 453 62.45 2.68 31.72
C ARG A 453 61.19 3.41 31.24
N VAL A 454 60.59 4.23 32.12
CA VAL A 454 59.36 5.01 31.81
C VAL A 454 59.67 6.13 30.79
N GLN A 455 60.81 6.80 30.98
CA GLN A 455 61.24 7.85 30.05
C GLN A 455 61.56 7.28 28.68
N LEU A 456 62.33 6.17 28.59
CA LEU A 456 62.62 5.49 27.34
C LEU A 456 61.36 5.07 26.65
N TYR A 457 60.43 4.38 27.36
CA TYR A 457 59.18 3.94 26.82
C TYR A 457 58.35 5.09 26.22
N ARG A 458 58.21 6.19 26.97
CA ARG A 458 57.43 7.36 26.55
C ARG A 458 58.05 8.05 25.34
N LYS A 459 59.36 8.28 25.33
CA LYS A 459 60.08 8.93 24.21
C LYS A 459 60.05 8.04 22.96
N VAL A 460 60.37 6.78 23.06
CA VAL A 460 60.36 5.87 21.94
C VAL A 460 58.96 5.76 21.35
N LYS A 461 57.92 5.66 22.21
CA LYS A 461 56.53 5.54 21.74
C LYS A 461 56.02 6.83 21.13
N ALA A 462 56.42 8.01 21.63
CA ALA A 462 56.03 9.31 21.08
C ALA A 462 56.60 9.49 19.65
N ILE A 463 57.88 9.13 19.44
CA ILE A 463 58.58 9.32 18.17
C ILE A 463 58.23 8.23 17.15
N SER A 464 58.22 6.96 17.53
CA SER A 464 58.03 5.81 16.61
C SER A 464 56.63 5.23 16.62
N GLY A 465 55.77 5.63 17.58
CA GLY A 465 54.48 5.01 17.80
C GLY A 465 54.53 3.57 18.33
N SER A 466 55.75 3.00 18.48
CA SER A 466 55.97 1.60 18.89
C SER A 466 56.66 1.53 20.25
N SER A 467 56.51 0.42 20.95
CA SER A 467 57.23 0.21 22.20
C SER A 467 58.71 -0.15 21.91
N PRO A 468 59.65 0.06 22.87
CA PRO A 468 61.05 -0.31 22.73
C PRO A 468 61.22 -1.82 22.39
N ASN A 469 60.41 -2.71 22.97
CA ASN A 469 60.39 -4.14 22.66
C ASN A 469 59.94 -4.44 21.22
N GLU A 470 58.95 -3.73 20.71
CA GLU A 470 58.52 -3.89 19.32
C GLU A 470 59.60 -3.43 18.37
N LEU A 471 60.27 -2.30 18.63
CA LEU A 471 61.39 -1.82 17.81
C LEU A 471 62.59 -2.78 17.85
N LEU A 472 62.96 -3.31 19.01
CA LEU A 472 64.02 -4.33 19.15
C LEU A 472 63.67 -5.58 18.33
N ARG A 473 62.43 -6.04 18.39
CA ARG A 473 61.97 -7.19 17.61
C ARG A 473 62.03 -6.90 16.10
N THR A 474 61.57 -5.73 15.64
CA THR A 474 61.64 -5.33 14.23
C THR A 474 63.11 -5.22 13.76
N ALA A 475 64.01 -4.66 14.58
CA ALA A 475 65.42 -4.60 14.27
C ALA A 475 66.05 -5.99 14.11
N ARG A 476 65.71 -6.93 15.02
CA ARG A 476 66.13 -8.33 14.93
C ARG A 476 65.66 -9.01 13.65
N LEU A 477 64.38 -8.79 13.30
CA LEU A 477 63.79 -9.37 12.09
C LEU A 477 64.41 -8.78 10.82
N ASN A 478 64.65 -7.48 10.76
CA ASN A 478 65.34 -6.82 9.63
C ASN A 478 66.79 -7.37 9.48
N ARG A 479 67.53 -7.53 10.58
CA ARG A 479 68.85 -8.11 10.55
C ARG A 479 68.82 -9.57 10.09
N ALA A 480 67.85 -10.36 10.55
CA ALA A 480 67.66 -11.72 10.10
C ALA A 480 67.37 -11.80 8.59
N TYR A 481 66.54 -10.87 8.06
CA TYR A 481 66.25 -10.80 6.63
C TYR A 481 67.53 -10.60 5.82
N GLN A 482 68.40 -9.68 6.26
CA GLN A 482 69.70 -9.46 5.61
C GLN A 482 70.59 -10.68 5.70
N LEU A 483 70.69 -11.32 6.87
CA LEU A 483 71.53 -12.54 7.04
C LEU A 483 71.05 -13.71 6.18
N LEU A 484 69.75 -13.89 6.04
CA LEU A 484 69.17 -14.94 5.17
C LEU A 484 69.49 -14.72 3.68
N LEU A 485 69.63 -13.46 3.25
CA LEU A 485 69.98 -13.10 1.87
C LEU A 485 71.45 -13.10 1.60
N THR A 486 72.32 -12.89 2.59
CA THR A 486 73.73 -12.62 2.40
C THR A 486 74.65 -13.73 2.95
N THR A 487 74.12 -14.74 3.62
CA THR A 487 74.88 -15.80 4.25
C THR A 487 74.24 -17.16 4.02
N ASP A 488 75.05 -18.24 4.05
CA ASP A 488 74.63 -19.65 3.94
C ASP A 488 74.14 -20.24 5.29
N LYS A 489 73.82 -19.41 6.28
CA LYS A 489 73.39 -19.87 7.59
C LYS A 489 71.97 -20.46 7.53
N ASN A 490 71.80 -21.54 8.29
CA ASN A 490 70.44 -22.10 8.41
C ASN A 490 69.52 -21.24 9.25
N ILE A 491 68.22 -21.43 9.10
CA ILE A 491 67.16 -20.59 9.75
C ILE A 491 67.27 -20.56 11.28
N SER A 492 67.69 -21.68 11.88
CA SER A 492 67.88 -21.75 13.33
C SER A 492 69.13 -21.00 13.78
N GLU A 493 70.21 -21.05 13.02
CA GLU A 493 71.43 -20.27 13.27
C GLU A 493 71.12 -18.76 13.18
N VAL A 494 70.44 -18.33 12.13
CA VAL A 494 70.05 -16.95 11.96
C VAL A 494 69.13 -16.48 13.11
N ALA A 495 68.14 -17.31 13.53
CA ALA A 495 67.29 -16.98 14.64
C ALA A 495 68.06 -16.71 15.96
N TYR A 496 69.07 -17.56 16.26
CA TYR A 496 69.91 -17.36 17.46
C TYR A 496 70.82 -16.16 17.31
N ASP A 497 71.42 -15.97 16.15
CA ASP A 497 72.38 -14.87 15.86
C ASP A 497 71.71 -13.50 16.05
N VAL A 498 70.42 -13.40 15.78
CA VAL A 498 69.65 -12.15 15.97
C VAL A 498 68.93 -12.10 17.30
N GLY A 499 69.22 -13.00 18.24
CA GLY A 499 68.74 -12.93 19.62
C GLY A 499 67.34 -13.49 19.87
N PHE A 500 66.83 -14.38 19.03
CA PHE A 500 65.62 -15.15 19.33
C PHE A 500 66.00 -16.42 20.12
N THR A 501 65.24 -16.71 21.16
CA THR A 501 65.44 -17.90 22.02
C THR A 501 64.84 -19.17 21.39
N ALA A 502 63.88 -19.05 20.48
CA ALA A 502 63.19 -20.16 19.86
C ALA A 502 63.01 -19.93 18.34
N PRO A 503 63.56 -20.79 17.47
CA PRO A 503 63.39 -20.68 16.00
C PRO A 503 61.92 -20.75 15.53
N SER A 504 61.07 -21.46 16.23
CA SER A 504 59.63 -21.52 15.90
C SER A 504 58.92 -20.17 16.12
N TYR A 505 59.25 -19.47 17.19
CA TYR A 505 58.74 -18.13 17.46
C TYR A 505 59.29 -17.08 16.46
N PHE A 506 60.58 -17.18 16.14
CA PHE A 506 61.21 -16.40 15.09
C PHE A 506 60.49 -16.56 13.75
N THR A 507 60.27 -17.81 13.27
CA THR A 507 59.58 -18.08 11.99
C THR A 507 58.19 -17.46 11.94
N LYS A 508 57.46 -17.52 13.04
CA LYS A 508 56.12 -16.87 13.15
C LYS A 508 56.23 -15.35 13.03
N CYS A 509 57.09 -14.74 13.84
CA CYS A 509 57.29 -13.28 13.83
C CYS A 509 57.79 -12.79 12.46
N PHE A 510 58.68 -13.53 11.81
CA PHE A 510 59.21 -13.21 10.50
C PHE A 510 58.12 -13.23 9.42
N LYS A 511 57.27 -14.26 9.43
CA LYS A 511 56.15 -14.36 8.50
C LYS A 511 55.09 -13.28 8.75
N ASP A 512 54.82 -12.96 10.01
CA ASP A 512 53.89 -11.89 10.37
C ASP A 512 54.40 -10.52 9.92
N GLU A 513 55.73 -10.27 9.91
CA GLU A 513 56.39 -9.02 9.52
C GLU A 513 56.50 -8.88 8.00
N PHE A 514 57.07 -9.87 7.34
CA PHE A 514 57.44 -9.80 5.91
C PHE A 514 56.42 -10.49 4.97
N GLY A 515 55.42 -11.18 5.48
CA GLY A 515 54.42 -11.91 4.67
C GLY A 515 54.91 -13.21 4.05
N VAL A 516 56.23 -13.49 4.13
CA VAL A 516 56.90 -14.70 3.61
C VAL A 516 57.62 -15.45 4.72
N SER A 517 57.76 -16.76 4.62
CA SER A 517 58.48 -17.51 5.62
C SER A 517 60.01 -17.41 5.41
N PRO A 518 60.85 -17.56 6.46
CA PRO A 518 62.32 -17.60 6.29
C PRO A 518 62.76 -18.69 5.33
N SER A 519 62.03 -19.80 5.22
CA SER A 519 62.31 -20.92 4.31
C SER A 519 62.07 -20.55 2.86
N ASP A 520 61.12 -19.69 2.58
CA ASP A 520 60.78 -19.27 1.21
C ASP A 520 61.85 -18.30 0.64
N LEU A 521 62.55 -17.57 1.53
CA LEU A 521 63.63 -16.66 1.18
C LEU A 521 64.97 -17.37 0.93
N ASN A 522 65.23 -18.52 1.58
CA ASN A 522 66.49 -19.26 1.49
C ASN A 522 66.54 -20.22 0.28
N GLN A 523 65.48 -20.32 -0.53
CA GLN A 523 65.39 -21.14 -1.75
C GLN A 523 65.56 -20.33 -3.05
N GLY A 524 65.83 -19.05 -3.00
CA GLY A 524 66.12 -18.12 -4.10
C GLY A 524 67.60 -17.79 -4.09
#